data_15bd76c08e3234faab9d3c4affcb0ad2
#
_entry.id   15bd76c08e3234faab9d3c4affcb0ad2
#
_cell.length_a   1.000
_cell.length_b   1.000
_cell.length_c   1.000
_cell.angle_alpha   90.00
_cell.angle_beta   90.00
_cell.angle_gamma   90.00
#
_symmetry.space_group_name_H-M   'P 1'
#
loop_
_entity.id
_entity.type
_entity.pdbx_description
1 polymer ?
#
loop_
_entity_poly.entity_id
_entity_poly.type
_entity_poly.pdbx_seq_one_letter_code
_entity_poly.pdbx_strand_id
1 'polypeptide(L)'
;MSLKSVLFFASLALGHVIQPRSFSCQSPQLTQEQIDIAEEMSIKEKSMRKSGMTIQATISVDVWLHAISASESGLSSDSALQNQFDTLQKTFSPYNINLNYAGKTKTVNAQWANEGNGQEMPMKKALRRGNYQSMNVYIVDVLPTASGYCYYPTNAPEGSDNFYIDGCTLAKSAMGLIAAHEAGHWLGLAHTFDGNNCDGPGDYVDDTPAQSGPSSGCPASRDSCPNHPGTDPIHNYMDYTSPDCWTEFTPGQIDRVNSQWNRYRA
;
A
#
# COMPACT_ATOMS: atom_id res chain seq x y z
N MET A 1 -22.36 -72.52 0.35
CA MET A 1 -21.65 -71.55 -0.48
C MET A 1 -21.92 -70.16 0.12
N SER A 2 -20.97 -69.58 0.84
CA SER A 2 -21.15 -68.31 1.55
C SER A 2 -20.51 -67.19 0.72
N LEU A 3 -21.35 -66.24 0.25
CA LEU A 3 -20.88 -65.04 -0.48
C LEU A 3 -20.34 -64.01 0.54
N LYS A 4 -19.06 -63.72 0.49
CA LYS A 4 -18.47 -62.63 1.26
C LYS A 4 -18.54 -61.32 0.45
N SER A 5 -19.40 -60.39 0.89
CA SER A 5 -19.43 -59.03 0.36
C SER A 5 -18.24 -58.25 0.84
N VAL A 6 -17.44 -57.75 -0.09
CA VAL A 6 -16.31 -56.83 0.19
C VAL A 6 -16.85 -55.40 0.00
N LEU A 7 -16.95 -54.66 1.09
CA LEU A 7 -17.25 -53.24 1.09
C LEU A 7 -15.95 -52.43 0.80
N PHE A 8 -15.93 -51.75 -0.34
CA PHE A 8 -14.91 -50.75 -0.66
C PHE A 8 -15.30 -49.41 -0.01
N PHE A 9 -14.53 -48.96 0.96
CA PHE A 9 -14.61 -47.58 1.45
C PHE A 9 -13.78 -46.69 0.54
N ALA A 10 -14.43 -45.86 -0.24
CA ALA A 10 -13.78 -44.77 -0.97
C ALA A 10 -13.56 -43.59 0.01
N SER A 11 -12.31 -43.35 0.39
CA SER A 11 -11.95 -42.18 1.15
C SER A 11 -11.99 -40.94 0.23
N LEU A 12 -13.01 -40.09 0.40
CA LEU A 12 -13.01 -38.74 -0.20
C LEU A 12 -11.97 -37.91 0.54
N ALA A 13 -10.82 -37.67 -0.10
CA ALA A 13 -9.90 -36.62 0.32
C ALA A 13 -10.56 -35.26 0.01
N LEU A 14 -11.10 -34.61 1.05
CA LEU A 14 -11.47 -33.19 0.99
C LEU A 14 -10.19 -32.37 0.85
N GLY A 15 -9.83 -32.07 -0.40
CA GLY A 15 -8.81 -31.07 -0.68
C GLY A 15 -9.27 -29.72 -0.11
N HIS A 16 -8.65 -29.25 0.96
CA HIS A 16 -8.81 -27.87 1.39
C HIS A 16 -8.23 -26.99 0.28
N VAL A 17 -9.10 -26.38 -0.51
CA VAL A 17 -8.72 -25.28 -1.39
C VAL A 17 -8.34 -24.12 -0.44
N ILE A 18 -7.06 -23.88 -0.27
CA ILE A 18 -6.57 -22.67 0.41
C ILE A 18 -6.98 -21.52 -0.51
N GLN A 19 -8.07 -20.85 -0.17
CA GLN A 19 -8.43 -19.59 -0.83
C GLN A 19 -7.28 -18.62 -0.56
N PRO A 20 -6.71 -17.98 -1.59
CA PRO A 20 -5.74 -16.91 -1.38
C PRO A 20 -6.41 -15.87 -0.48
N ARG A 21 -5.74 -15.48 0.61
CA ARG A 21 -6.25 -14.41 1.48
C ARG A 21 -6.47 -13.19 0.60
N SER A 22 -7.68 -12.63 0.62
CA SER A 22 -7.94 -11.35 -0.02
C SER A 22 -6.98 -10.30 0.57
N PHE A 23 -6.38 -9.50 -0.30
CA PHE A 23 -5.60 -8.35 0.11
C PHE A 23 -6.45 -7.43 1.00
N SER A 24 -5.88 -6.91 2.07
CA SER A 24 -6.53 -5.95 2.97
C SER A 24 -5.52 -4.91 3.40
N CYS A 25 -5.77 -3.66 3.05
CA CYS A 25 -5.04 -2.49 3.53
C CYS A 25 -5.78 -1.86 4.71
N GLN A 26 -5.05 -1.44 5.73
CA GLN A 26 -5.58 -0.73 6.90
C GLN A 26 -4.91 0.65 7.09
N SER A 27 -4.55 1.30 5.99
CA SER A 27 -4.15 2.70 6.06
C SER A 27 -5.26 3.53 6.71
N PRO A 28 -4.92 4.46 7.62
CA PRO A 28 -5.91 5.29 8.31
C PRO A 28 -6.84 6.00 7.32
N GLN A 29 -8.07 6.26 7.72
CA GLN A 29 -8.94 7.16 6.94
C GLN A 29 -8.34 8.56 6.96
N LEU A 30 -8.52 9.31 5.85
CA LEU A 30 -8.13 10.71 5.79
C LEU A 30 -8.87 11.51 6.86
N THR A 31 -8.14 12.34 7.59
CA THR A 31 -8.74 13.33 8.50
C THR A 31 -9.44 14.43 7.71
N GLN A 32 -10.35 15.18 8.34
CA GLN A 32 -11.01 16.31 7.67
C GLN A 32 -10.01 17.32 7.12
N GLU A 33 -8.94 17.62 7.87
CA GLU A 33 -7.85 18.50 7.39
C GLU A 33 -7.19 17.94 6.12
N GLN A 34 -6.92 16.64 6.07
CA GLN A 34 -6.34 15.99 4.87
C GLN A 34 -7.31 16.00 3.69
N ILE A 35 -8.61 15.85 3.94
CA ILE A 35 -9.66 15.96 2.93
C ILE A 35 -9.69 17.38 2.35
N ASP A 36 -9.76 18.41 3.19
CA ASP A 36 -9.81 19.82 2.75
C ASP A 36 -8.58 20.16 1.90
N ILE A 37 -7.41 19.65 2.28
CA ILE A 37 -6.16 19.81 1.54
C ILE A 37 -6.19 19.05 0.20
N ALA A 38 -6.74 17.82 0.18
CA ALA A 38 -6.87 17.03 -1.03
C ALA A 38 -7.80 17.70 -2.06
N GLU A 39 -8.88 18.34 -1.60
CA GLU A 39 -9.79 19.13 -2.43
C GLU A 39 -9.09 20.37 -3.02
N GLU A 40 -8.35 21.13 -2.20
CA GLU A 40 -7.55 22.27 -2.66
C GLU A 40 -6.53 21.85 -3.74
N MET A 41 -5.80 20.76 -3.49
CA MET A 41 -4.85 20.20 -4.44
C MET A 41 -5.52 19.77 -5.74
N SER A 42 -6.68 19.10 -5.66
CA SER A 42 -7.43 18.65 -6.84
C SER A 42 -7.77 19.78 -7.77
N ILE A 43 -8.26 20.92 -7.24
CA ILE A 43 -8.60 22.11 -8.03
C ILE A 43 -7.36 22.65 -8.75
N LYS A 44 -6.23 22.75 -8.04
CA LYS A 44 -4.97 23.27 -8.58
C LYS A 44 -4.40 22.34 -9.65
N GLU A 45 -4.30 21.05 -9.37
CA GLU A 45 -3.78 20.03 -10.27
C GLU A 45 -4.59 19.94 -11.56
N LYS A 46 -5.92 19.96 -11.45
CA LYS A 46 -6.82 20.01 -12.61
C LYS A 46 -6.64 21.26 -13.47
N SER A 47 -6.44 22.42 -12.83
CA SER A 47 -6.17 23.68 -13.54
C SER A 47 -4.84 23.63 -14.29
N MET A 48 -3.81 23.08 -13.68
CA MET A 48 -2.47 22.92 -14.28
C MET A 48 -2.51 21.98 -15.48
N ARG A 49 -3.13 20.80 -15.37
CA ARG A 49 -3.28 19.86 -16.49
C ARG A 49 -4.04 20.49 -17.66
N LYS A 50 -5.12 21.24 -17.40
CA LYS A 50 -5.86 21.97 -18.45
C LYS A 50 -5.01 23.00 -19.19
N SER A 51 -4.00 23.59 -18.53
CA SER A 51 -3.07 24.54 -19.16
C SER A 51 -1.86 23.86 -19.82
N GLY A 52 -1.82 22.52 -19.84
CA GLY A 52 -0.68 21.74 -20.36
C GLY A 52 0.56 21.78 -19.46
N MET A 53 0.43 22.26 -18.23
CA MET A 53 1.50 22.22 -17.24
C MET A 53 1.38 20.94 -16.41
N THR A 54 2.51 20.29 -16.16
CA THR A 54 2.62 19.13 -15.25
C THR A 54 3.58 19.47 -14.12
N ILE A 55 3.29 18.95 -12.93
CA ILE A 55 4.26 19.04 -11.80
C ILE A 55 5.26 17.89 -11.99
N GLN A 56 6.31 18.14 -12.78
CA GLN A 56 7.39 17.16 -12.94
C GLN A 56 8.60 17.55 -12.11
N ALA A 57 8.60 17.16 -10.84
CA ALA A 57 9.80 17.16 -10.04
C ALA A 57 10.35 15.72 -9.94
N THR A 58 11.65 15.56 -9.94
CA THR A 58 12.25 14.28 -9.56
C THR A 58 12.19 14.16 -8.05
N ILE A 59 11.44 13.19 -7.56
CA ILE A 59 11.39 12.86 -6.13
C ILE A 59 12.47 11.80 -5.86
N SER A 60 13.30 12.05 -4.84
CA SER A 60 14.33 11.10 -4.39
C SER A 60 14.03 10.68 -2.94
N VAL A 61 13.89 9.38 -2.71
CA VAL A 61 13.47 8.80 -1.42
C VAL A 61 14.48 7.78 -0.96
N ASP A 62 15.07 8.00 0.20
CA ASP A 62 15.87 6.98 0.88
C ASP A 62 14.96 5.96 1.56
N VAL A 63 15.12 4.68 1.24
CA VAL A 63 14.29 3.58 1.74
C VAL A 63 15.06 2.73 2.74
N TRP A 64 14.52 2.62 3.94
CA TRP A 64 14.99 1.73 5.01
C TRP A 64 14.05 0.55 5.16
N LEU A 65 14.60 -0.67 5.15
CA LEU A 65 13.84 -1.91 5.37
C LEU A 65 14.15 -2.49 6.74
N HIS A 66 13.13 -2.68 7.57
CA HIS A 66 13.24 -3.23 8.91
C HIS A 66 12.57 -4.61 8.94
N ALA A 67 13.36 -5.69 9.05
CA ALA A 67 12.84 -7.03 9.26
C ALA A 67 12.69 -7.29 10.76
N ILE A 68 11.47 -7.58 11.21
CA ILE A 68 11.14 -7.83 12.60
C ILE A 68 10.51 -9.22 12.70
N SER A 69 11.04 -10.07 13.58
CA SER A 69 10.52 -11.43 13.81
C SER A 69 10.61 -11.84 15.27
N ALA A 70 9.78 -12.79 15.65
CA ALA A 70 9.82 -13.39 16.98
C ALA A 70 11.07 -14.27 17.20
N SER A 71 11.76 -14.67 16.13
CA SER A 71 12.98 -15.53 16.21
C SER A 71 13.95 -15.21 15.08
N GLU A 72 15.22 -15.57 15.24
CA GLU A 72 16.26 -15.45 14.20
C GLU A 72 15.87 -16.16 12.90
N SER A 73 15.31 -17.36 13.01
CA SER A 73 14.88 -18.15 11.84
C SER A 73 13.67 -17.59 11.12
N GLY A 74 12.90 -16.74 11.80
CA GLY A 74 11.75 -16.03 11.22
C GLY A 74 12.12 -14.77 10.44
N LEU A 75 13.30 -14.21 10.64
CA LEU A 75 13.73 -12.98 9.96
C LEU A 75 13.75 -13.13 8.43
N SER A 76 13.29 -12.12 7.72
CA SER A 76 13.41 -12.07 6.27
C SER A 76 14.88 -12.11 5.85
N SER A 77 15.19 -12.91 4.82
CA SER A 77 16.54 -13.00 4.28
C SER A 77 16.96 -11.69 3.61
N ASP A 78 18.26 -11.49 3.45
CA ASP A 78 18.79 -10.31 2.75
C ASP A 78 18.30 -10.25 1.30
N SER A 79 18.21 -11.41 0.64
CA SER A 79 17.66 -11.50 -0.72
C SER A 79 16.17 -11.15 -0.79
N ALA A 80 15.38 -11.55 0.22
CA ALA A 80 13.96 -11.17 0.27
C ALA A 80 13.79 -9.66 0.46
N LEU A 81 14.61 -9.04 1.31
CA LEU A 81 14.60 -7.58 1.50
C LEU A 81 15.06 -6.85 0.23
N GLN A 82 16.11 -7.34 -0.45
CA GLN A 82 16.54 -6.76 -1.71
C GLN A 82 15.46 -6.87 -2.79
N ASN A 83 14.84 -8.02 -2.95
CA ASN A 83 13.73 -8.21 -3.89
C ASN A 83 12.54 -7.28 -3.60
N GLN A 84 12.26 -7.01 -2.31
CA GLN A 84 11.23 -6.06 -1.92
C GLN A 84 11.60 -4.63 -2.35
N PHE A 85 12.85 -4.22 -2.13
CA PHE A 85 13.33 -2.92 -2.59
C PHE A 85 13.26 -2.81 -4.12
N ASP A 86 13.75 -3.82 -4.84
CA ASP A 86 13.76 -3.85 -6.31
C ASP A 86 12.33 -3.75 -6.88
N THR A 87 11.36 -4.38 -6.21
CA THR A 87 9.93 -4.28 -6.58
C THR A 87 9.43 -2.84 -6.43
N LEU A 88 9.70 -2.19 -5.30
CA LEU A 88 9.34 -0.80 -5.09
C LEU A 88 10.00 0.12 -6.12
N GLN A 89 11.31 -0.01 -6.31
CA GLN A 89 12.06 0.80 -7.28
C GLN A 89 11.49 0.64 -8.69
N LYS A 90 11.24 -0.59 -9.13
CA LYS A 90 10.66 -0.88 -10.44
C LYS A 90 9.28 -0.26 -10.61
N THR A 91 8.46 -0.25 -9.57
CA THR A 91 7.11 0.31 -9.61
C THR A 91 7.13 1.83 -9.73
N PHE A 92 8.01 2.52 -9.01
CA PHE A 92 7.99 3.98 -8.93
C PHE A 92 8.92 4.70 -9.92
N SER A 93 9.97 4.03 -10.41
CA SER A 93 10.93 4.64 -11.35
C SER A 93 10.31 5.18 -12.66
N PRO A 94 9.27 4.56 -13.26
CA PRO A 94 8.63 5.12 -14.46
C PRO A 94 8.00 6.50 -14.25
N TYR A 95 7.76 6.90 -12.99
CA TYR A 95 7.08 8.13 -12.60
C TYR A 95 8.03 9.22 -12.07
N ASN A 96 9.35 9.13 -12.34
CA ASN A 96 10.38 10.02 -11.80
C ASN A 96 10.47 10.04 -10.27
N ILE A 97 10.06 8.96 -9.62
CA ILE A 97 10.21 8.73 -8.18
C ILE A 97 11.36 7.74 -8.00
N ASN A 98 12.52 8.27 -7.63
CA ASN A 98 13.75 7.49 -7.48
C ASN A 98 13.89 7.02 -6.04
N LEU A 99 13.85 5.72 -5.84
CA LEU A 99 14.08 5.11 -4.55
C LEU A 99 15.54 4.71 -4.41
N ASN A 100 16.17 5.10 -3.30
CA ASN A 100 17.55 4.75 -2.97
C ASN A 100 17.54 3.74 -1.81
N TYR A 101 18.23 2.63 -1.98
CA TYR A 101 18.38 1.67 -0.88
C TYR A 101 19.32 2.23 0.19
N ALA A 102 18.76 2.79 1.27
CA ALA A 102 19.53 3.42 2.34
C ALA A 102 20.06 2.39 3.37
N GLY A 103 19.38 1.23 3.47
CA GLY A 103 19.84 0.16 4.35
C GLY A 103 18.72 -0.71 4.91
N LYS A 104 19.14 -1.63 5.79
CA LYS A 104 18.22 -2.56 6.47
C LYS A 104 18.60 -2.74 7.94
N THR A 105 17.62 -3.16 8.74
CA THR A 105 17.84 -3.68 10.09
C THR A 105 17.16 -5.03 10.25
N LYS A 106 17.68 -5.87 11.15
CA LYS A 106 17.08 -7.14 11.53
C LYS A 106 16.93 -7.16 13.04
N THR A 107 15.73 -7.39 13.52
CA THR A 107 15.40 -7.29 14.95
C THR A 107 14.59 -8.51 15.39
N VAL A 108 15.09 -9.23 16.38
CA VAL A 108 14.33 -10.28 17.05
C VAL A 108 13.60 -9.66 18.23
N ASN A 109 12.28 -9.56 18.11
CA ASN A 109 11.43 -9.07 19.19
C ASN A 109 10.01 -9.62 19.00
N ALA A 110 9.62 -10.57 19.86
CA ALA A 110 8.35 -11.26 19.77
C ALA A 110 7.13 -10.34 19.97
N GLN A 111 7.28 -9.23 20.70
CA GLN A 111 6.19 -8.27 20.90
C GLN A 111 5.96 -7.41 19.63
N TRP A 112 7.04 -7.02 18.95
CA TRP A 112 6.97 -6.22 17.72
C TRP A 112 6.64 -7.08 16.49
N ALA A 113 7.02 -8.35 16.49
CA ALA A 113 6.79 -9.27 15.38
C ALA A 113 5.31 -9.58 15.12
N ASN A 114 4.48 -9.44 16.16
CA ASN A 114 3.03 -9.61 16.07
C ASN A 114 2.39 -8.25 16.38
N GLU A 115 2.28 -7.42 15.35
CA GLU A 115 1.67 -6.10 15.44
C GLU A 115 0.16 -6.26 15.71
N GLY A 116 -0.40 -5.47 16.58
CA GLY A 116 -1.76 -5.61 17.14
C GLY A 116 -1.76 -5.52 18.68
N ASN A 117 -0.58 -5.49 19.28
CA ASN A 117 -0.40 -5.41 20.74
C ASN A 117 -0.15 -3.98 21.24
N GLY A 118 -0.42 -2.95 20.42
CA GLY A 118 -0.12 -1.55 20.75
C GLY A 118 1.37 -1.23 20.81
N GLN A 119 2.21 -2.04 20.15
CA GLN A 119 3.67 -1.91 20.15
C GLN A 119 4.22 -1.16 18.92
N GLU A 120 3.35 -0.64 18.05
CA GLU A 120 3.77 0.05 16.84
C GLU A 120 4.65 1.28 17.15
N MET A 121 4.20 2.19 17.99
CA MET A 121 4.94 3.40 18.33
C MET A 121 6.29 3.10 19.01
N PRO A 122 6.41 2.23 20.02
CA PRO A 122 7.69 1.81 20.56
C PRO A 122 8.63 1.20 19.51
N MET A 123 8.12 0.35 18.63
CA MET A 123 8.89 -0.26 17.53
C MET A 123 9.42 0.81 16.58
N LYS A 124 8.55 1.67 16.09
CA LYS A 124 8.91 2.70 15.11
C LYS A 124 9.86 3.75 15.73
N LYS A 125 9.66 4.17 16.97
CA LYS A 125 10.60 5.06 17.69
C LYS A 125 12.01 4.44 17.79
N ALA A 126 12.13 3.16 18.00
CA ALA A 126 13.42 2.48 18.12
C ALA A 126 14.14 2.26 16.76
N LEU A 127 13.36 1.94 15.73
CA LEU A 127 13.89 1.47 14.46
C LEU A 127 13.98 2.55 13.37
N ARG A 128 13.15 3.61 13.42
CA ARG A 128 13.13 4.65 12.39
C ARG A 128 14.55 5.18 12.08
N ARG A 129 14.81 5.38 10.79
CA ARG A 129 16.06 5.96 10.27
C ARG A 129 15.75 7.08 9.29
N GLY A 130 16.70 8.04 9.21
CA GLY A 130 16.59 9.18 8.31
C GLY A 130 15.62 10.25 8.79
N ASN A 131 15.36 11.21 7.92
CA ASN A 131 14.44 12.32 8.14
C ASN A 131 13.02 12.01 7.67
N TYR A 132 12.14 13.01 7.56
CA TYR A 132 10.75 12.79 7.12
C TYR A 132 10.61 12.48 5.62
N GLN A 133 11.66 12.73 4.81
CA GLN A 133 11.73 12.32 3.40
C GLN A 133 12.13 10.85 3.23
N SER A 134 12.57 10.18 4.31
CA SER A 134 12.99 8.78 4.27
C SER A 134 11.80 7.85 4.54
N MET A 135 11.56 6.92 3.63
CA MET A 135 10.55 5.87 3.78
C MET A 135 11.10 4.74 4.66
N ASN A 136 10.43 4.47 5.75
CA ASN A 136 10.72 3.34 6.61
C ASN A 136 9.65 2.25 6.41
N VAL A 137 10.06 1.05 6.01
CA VAL A 137 9.17 -0.09 5.77
C VAL A 137 9.46 -1.16 6.82
N TYR A 138 8.50 -1.42 7.69
CA TYR A 138 8.58 -2.37 8.80
C TYR A 138 7.90 -3.67 8.39
N ILE A 139 8.67 -4.75 8.25
CA ILE A 139 8.21 -6.07 7.82
C ILE A 139 8.13 -6.96 9.05
N VAL A 140 6.91 -7.26 9.49
CA VAL A 140 6.61 -8.04 10.70
C VAL A 140 6.11 -9.43 10.35
N ASP A 141 6.20 -10.39 11.28
CA ASP A 141 5.76 -11.77 11.03
C ASP A 141 4.25 -11.82 10.73
N VAL A 142 3.45 -11.09 11.50
CA VAL A 142 1.98 -11.12 11.42
C VAL A 142 1.38 -9.73 11.62
N LEU A 143 0.48 -9.38 10.70
CA LEU A 143 -0.56 -8.35 10.90
C LEU A 143 -1.90 -9.07 11.00
N PRO A 144 -2.60 -9.06 12.14
CA PRO A 144 -3.77 -9.91 12.35
C PRO A 144 -4.93 -9.64 11.40
N THR A 145 -5.11 -8.40 10.97
CA THR A 145 -6.29 -7.92 10.24
C THR A 145 -5.96 -7.29 8.89
N ALA A 146 -4.68 -7.13 8.55
CA ALA A 146 -4.23 -6.47 7.33
C ALA A 146 -3.10 -7.23 6.62
N SER A 147 -2.90 -6.91 5.35
CA SER A 147 -1.69 -7.24 4.60
C SER A 147 -0.61 -6.19 4.83
N GLY A 148 -1.02 -4.92 4.96
CA GLY A 148 -0.18 -3.77 5.22
C GLY A 148 -0.98 -2.52 5.51
N TYR A 149 -0.27 -1.47 5.85
CA TYR A 149 -0.76 -0.10 5.94
C TYR A 149 0.40 0.89 5.92
N CYS A 150 0.14 2.12 5.47
CA CYS A 150 1.04 3.25 5.63
C CYS A 150 0.29 4.46 6.17
N TYR A 151 1.04 5.39 6.77
CA TYR A 151 0.49 6.68 7.19
C TYR A 151 0.59 7.69 6.06
N TYR A 152 -0.48 8.45 5.86
CA TYR A 152 -0.50 9.56 4.92
C TYR A 152 0.45 10.68 5.35
N PRO A 153 0.98 11.46 4.39
CA PRO A 153 1.77 12.66 4.70
C PRO A 153 0.96 13.64 5.56
N THR A 154 1.63 14.21 6.55
CA THR A 154 1.06 15.23 7.43
C THR A 154 2.15 16.13 7.98
N ASN A 155 1.78 17.15 8.76
CA ASN A 155 2.76 17.92 9.50
C ASN A 155 3.42 17.05 10.58
N ALA A 156 4.71 16.75 10.41
CA ALA A 156 5.44 15.81 11.24
C ALA A 156 6.84 16.36 11.61
N PRO A 157 6.91 17.38 12.49
CA PRO A 157 8.20 17.88 12.96
C PRO A 157 9.03 16.76 13.57
N GLU A 158 10.35 16.82 13.37
CA GLU A 158 11.27 15.82 13.91
C GLU A 158 11.07 15.65 15.43
N GLY A 159 10.99 14.41 15.89
CA GLY A 159 10.74 14.08 17.29
C GLY A 159 9.26 14.03 17.69
N SER A 160 8.33 14.47 16.84
CA SER A 160 6.90 14.37 17.10
C SER A 160 6.41 12.92 16.94
N ASP A 161 5.23 12.62 17.49
CA ASP A 161 4.60 11.31 17.29
C ASP A 161 4.27 11.06 15.81
N ASN A 162 3.84 12.08 15.05
CA ASN A 162 3.62 11.98 13.61
C ASN A 162 4.91 11.61 12.86
N PHE A 163 6.05 12.15 13.29
CA PHE A 163 7.35 11.81 12.71
C PHE A 163 7.71 10.34 12.96
N TYR A 164 7.50 9.86 14.18
CA TYR A 164 7.87 8.48 14.52
C TYR A 164 6.90 7.44 13.96
N ILE A 165 5.61 7.74 13.92
CA ILE A 165 4.60 6.79 13.42
C ILE A 165 4.64 6.64 11.90
N ASP A 166 5.19 7.63 11.17
CA ASP A 166 5.28 7.62 9.70
C ASP A 166 6.00 6.38 9.16
N GLY A 167 5.66 6.01 7.95
CA GLY A 167 6.17 4.83 7.24
C GLY A 167 5.13 3.74 7.06
N CYS A 168 5.57 2.60 6.55
CA CYS A 168 4.72 1.49 6.16
C CYS A 168 4.98 0.27 7.04
N THR A 169 3.95 -0.42 7.47
CA THR A 169 4.06 -1.72 8.13
C THR A 169 3.43 -2.80 7.24
N LEU A 170 4.15 -3.90 7.02
CA LEU A 170 3.75 -4.99 6.13
C LEU A 170 3.83 -6.32 6.88
N ALA A 171 2.84 -7.18 6.70
CA ALA A 171 3.01 -8.58 7.01
C ALA A 171 4.07 -9.18 6.08
N LYS A 172 4.95 -10.03 6.61
CA LYS A 172 5.98 -10.73 5.82
C LYS A 172 5.39 -11.50 4.64
N SER A 173 4.17 -12.03 4.78
CA SER A 173 3.43 -12.73 3.73
C SER A 173 2.90 -11.80 2.62
N ALA A 174 2.94 -10.48 2.83
CA ALA A 174 2.42 -9.45 1.93
C ALA A 174 3.54 -8.67 1.21
N MET A 175 4.78 -9.13 1.29
CA MET A 175 5.89 -8.56 0.52
C MET A 175 5.60 -8.66 -0.99
N GLY A 176 6.19 -7.76 -1.77
CA GLY A 176 5.95 -7.64 -3.21
C GLY A 176 5.18 -6.38 -3.57
N LEU A 177 4.24 -6.48 -4.52
CA LEU A 177 3.48 -5.33 -5.03
C LEU A 177 2.52 -4.71 -3.99
N ILE A 178 2.13 -5.45 -2.95
CA ILE A 178 1.35 -4.87 -1.84
C ILE A 178 2.12 -3.72 -1.18
N ALA A 179 3.43 -3.85 -1.04
CA ALA A 179 4.26 -2.75 -0.55
C ALA A 179 4.21 -1.50 -1.44
N ALA A 180 4.02 -1.66 -2.75
CA ALA A 180 3.88 -0.54 -3.67
C ALA A 180 2.54 0.17 -3.50
N HIS A 181 1.44 -0.58 -3.29
CA HIS A 181 0.14 -0.03 -2.90
C HIS A 181 0.27 0.80 -1.62
N GLU A 182 0.84 0.21 -0.58
CA GLU A 182 1.02 0.89 0.70
C GLU A 182 1.92 2.13 0.57
N ALA A 183 3.00 2.06 -0.22
CA ALA A 183 3.86 3.21 -0.50
C ALA A 183 3.11 4.32 -1.26
N GLY A 184 2.09 4.00 -2.05
CA GLY A 184 1.17 4.96 -2.63
C GLY A 184 0.48 5.82 -1.56
N HIS A 185 0.00 5.21 -0.47
CA HIS A 185 -0.54 5.94 0.68
C HIS A 185 0.52 6.82 1.36
N TRP A 186 1.72 6.31 1.55
CA TRP A 186 2.83 7.09 2.11
C TRP A 186 3.19 8.32 1.26
N LEU A 187 2.95 8.23 -0.06
CA LEU A 187 3.10 9.32 -1.02
C LEU A 187 1.83 10.21 -1.13
N GLY A 188 0.74 9.87 -0.43
CA GLY A 188 -0.47 10.68 -0.32
C GLY A 188 -1.60 10.31 -1.27
N LEU A 189 -1.57 9.10 -1.85
CA LEU A 189 -2.65 8.59 -2.69
C LEU A 189 -3.71 7.86 -1.84
N ALA A 190 -4.98 8.19 -2.05
CA ALA A 190 -6.12 7.48 -1.50
C ALA A 190 -6.47 6.26 -2.38
N HIS A 191 -7.37 5.39 -1.89
CA HIS A 191 -7.89 4.30 -2.74
C HIS A 191 -8.78 4.88 -3.85
N THR A 192 -8.74 4.27 -5.04
CA THR A 192 -9.56 4.70 -6.19
C THR A 192 -11.05 4.70 -5.91
N PHE A 193 -11.50 3.91 -4.95
CA PHE A 193 -12.90 3.75 -4.53
C PHE A 193 -13.24 4.51 -3.23
N ASP A 194 -12.40 5.44 -2.78
CA ASP A 194 -12.67 6.18 -1.55
C ASP A 194 -14.05 6.86 -1.59
N GLY A 195 -14.73 6.87 -0.43
CA GLY A 195 -16.12 7.31 -0.33
C GLY A 195 -17.15 6.24 -0.75
N ASN A 196 -16.77 5.17 -1.43
CA ASN A 196 -17.63 4.04 -1.83
C ASN A 196 -18.94 4.48 -2.51
N ASN A 197 -18.90 5.50 -3.36
CA ASN A 197 -20.05 5.99 -4.11
C ASN A 197 -19.62 6.64 -5.44
N CYS A 198 -20.57 6.72 -6.39
CA CYS A 198 -20.29 7.26 -7.72
C CYS A 198 -20.32 8.80 -7.79
N ASP A 199 -21.05 9.46 -6.90
CA ASP A 199 -21.32 10.90 -6.94
C ASP A 199 -20.39 11.70 -6.01
N GLY A 200 -19.51 11.02 -5.30
CA GLY A 200 -18.53 11.62 -4.39
C GLY A 200 -17.27 12.09 -5.09
N PRO A 201 -16.36 12.70 -4.33
CA PRO A 201 -15.07 13.18 -4.86
C PRO A 201 -14.08 12.03 -5.15
N GLY A 202 -14.41 10.78 -4.83
CA GLY A 202 -13.52 9.63 -4.98
C GLY A 202 -12.20 9.81 -4.22
N ASP A 203 -11.09 9.51 -4.89
CA ASP A 203 -9.73 9.70 -4.37
C ASP A 203 -9.20 11.14 -4.51
N TYR A 204 -10.06 12.10 -4.87
CA TYR A 204 -9.73 13.52 -5.14
C TYR A 204 -8.77 13.72 -6.32
N VAL A 205 -8.67 12.75 -7.23
CA VAL A 205 -7.87 12.82 -8.46
C VAL A 205 -8.80 12.76 -9.67
N ASP A 206 -8.75 13.77 -10.54
CA ASP A 206 -9.78 13.97 -11.55
C ASP A 206 -9.66 13.09 -12.81
N ASP A 207 -8.59 12.34 -12.97
CA ASP A 207 -8.41 11.39 -14.06
C ASP A 207 -8.54 9.91 -13.60
N THR A 208 -8.89 9.70 -12.33
CA THR A 208 -9.29 8.41 -11.79
C THR A 208 -10.81 8.27 -11.98
N PRO A 209 -11.31 7.28 -12.74
CA PRO A 209 -12.75 7.08 -12.91
C PRO A 209 -13.46 6.80 -11.59
N ALA A 210 -14.74 7.26 -11.51
CA ALA A 210 -15.59 7.00 -10.34
C ALA A 210 -15.75 5.48 -10.11
N GLN A 211 -15.65 5.06 -8.86
CA GLN A 211 -15.73 3.67 -8.44
C GLN A 211 -16.51 3.55 -7.13
N SER A 212 -17.61 2.75 -7.12
CA SER A 212 -18.52 2.68 -5.96
C SER A 212 -18.05 1.75 -4.84
N GLY A 213 -16.90 1.12 -4.99
CA GLY A 213 -16.32 0.22 -3.99
C GLY A 213 -15.17 -0.60 -4.57
N PRO A 214 -14.39 -1.29 -3.73
CA PRO A 214 -13.20 -2.00 -4.17
C PRO A 214 -13.50 -3.08 -5.20
N SER A 215 -12.59 -3.29 -6.14
CA SER A 215 -12.60 -4.45 -7.02
C SER A 215 -12.00 -5.67 -6.31
N SER A 216 -12.15 -6.85 -6.89
CA SER A 216 -11.55 -8.08 -6.38
C SER A 216 -11.14 -9.01 -7.51
N GLY A 217 -10.15 -9.87 -7.27
CA GLY A 217 -9.60 -10.74 -8.29
C GLY A 217 -8.91 -9.95 -9.41
N CYS A 218 -8.98 -10.47 -10.65
CA CYS A 218 -8.47 -9.79 -11.84
C CYS A 218 -9.51 -9.88 -12.96
N PRO A 219 -10.60 -9.09 -12.90
CA PRO A 219 -11.64 -9.10 -13.91
C PRO A 219 -11.12 -8.52 -15.22
N ALA A 220 -11.66 -8.98 -16.36
CA ALA A 220 -11.33 -8.42 -17.67
C ALA A 220 -11.86 -6.98 -17.85
N SER A 221 -12.91 -6.62 -17.11
CA SER A 221 -13.49 -5.27 -17.03
C SER A 221 -14.43 -5.20 -15.84
N ARG A 222 -14.58 -3.99 -15.30
CA ARG A 222 -15.57 -3.66 -14.27
C ARG A 222 -16.06 -2.24 -14.49
N ASP A 223 -17.36 -2.01 -14.29
CA ASP A 223 -17.95 -0.68 -14.30
C ASP A 223 -19.01 -0.63 -13.20
N SER A 224 -18.63 -0.10 -12.06
CA SER A 224 -19.52 0.03 -10.91
C SER A 224 -20.28 1.36 -10.90
N CYS A 225 -19.93 2.28 -11.80
CA CYS A 225 -20.55 3.61 -11.93
C CYS A 225 -20.96 3.92 -13.38
N PRO A 226 -21.86 3.12 -14.00
CA PRO A 226 -22.13 3.15 -15.45
C PRO A 226 -22.76 4.46 -15.96
N ASN A 227 -23.18 5.36 -15.05
CA ASN A 227 -23.69 6.70 -15.40
C ASN A 227 -22.59 7.76 -15.37
N HIS A 228 -21.36 7.41 -15.02
CA HIS A 228 -20.18 8.27 -14.98
C HIS A 228 -19.19 7.88 -16.07
N PRO A 229 -18.33 8.80 -16.54
CA PRO A 229 -17.33 8.50 -17.55
C PRO A 229 -16.25 7.53 -17.05
N GLY A 230 -15.88 6.57 -17.90
CA GLY A 230 -14.80 5.61 -17.62
C GLY A 230 -15.32 4.32 -16.98
N THR A 231 -14.44 3.32 -16.94
CA THR A 231 -14.64 2.06 -16.23
C THR A 231 -13.78 2.05 -14.97
N ASP A 232 -14.09 1.18 -14.01
CA ASP A 232 -13.29 1.06 -12.78
C ASP A 232 -11.81 0.83 -13.11
N PRO A 233 -10.88 1.51 -12.42
CA PRO A 233 -9.45 1.45 -12.72
C PRO A 233 -8.80 0.18 -12.16
N ILE A 234 -9.24 -0.99 -12.64
CA ILE A 234 -8.87 -2.32 -12.14
C ILE A 234 -7.37 -2.66 -12.22
N HIS A 235 -6.60 -1.89 -12.98
CA HIS A 235 -5.15 -2.04 -13.11
C HIS A 235 -4.35 -1.03 -12.27
N ASN A 236 -5.05 -0.17 -11.54
CA ASN A 236 -4.42 0.84 -10.70
C ASN A 236 -3.85 0.23 -9.42
N TYR A 237 -2.64 0.64 -9.04
CA TYR A 237 -2.02 0.17 -7.78
C TYR A 237 -2.85 0.51 -6.54
N MET A 238 -3.76 1.50 -6.60
CA MET A 238 -4.59 1.92 -5.47
C MET A 238 -5.98 1.28 -5.43
N ASP A 239 -6.30 0.32 -6.32
CA ASP A 239 -7.49 -0.53 -6.23
C ASP A 239 -7.19 -1.82 -5.43
N TYR A 240 -8.23 -2.62 -5.15
CA TYR A 240 -8.15 -3.90 -4.43
C TYR A 240 -8.26 -5.13 -5.34
N THR A 241 -8.01 -4.98 -6.62
CA THR A 241 -7.76 -6.14 -7.48
C THR A 241 -6.55 -6.94 -6.97
N SER A 242 -6.38 -8.16 -7.46
CA SER A 242 -5.19 -8.96 -7.12
C SER A 242 -3.91 -8.25 -7.56
N PRO A 243 -2.82 -8.31 -6.77
CA PRO A 243 -1.58 -7.58 -7.08
C PRO A 243 -1.03 -7.82 -8.49
N ASP A 244 -1.24 -9.00 -9.08
CA ASP A 244 -0.82 -9.35 -10.45
C ASP A 244 -1.61 -8.57 -11.52
N CYS A 245 -2.73 -7.93 -11.17
CA CYS A 245 -3.49 -7.04 -12.05
C CYS A 245 -2.94 -5.63 -12.10
N TRP A 246 -2.19 -5.20 -11.08
CA TRP A 246 -1.73 -3.83 -10.94
C TRP A 246 -0.56 -3.52 -11.89
N THR A 247 -0.69 -2.45 -12.64
CA THR A 247 0.32 -2.04 -13.62
C THR A 247 0.58 -0.54 -13.65
N GLU A 248 -0.30 0.30 -13.04
CA GLU A 248 -0.23 1.75 -13.27
C GLU A 248 -0.71 2.62 -12.11
N PHE A 249 -0.17 3.84 -12.11
CA PHE A 249 -0.77 5.03 -11.54
C PHE A 249 -1.21 5.96 -12.68
N THR A 250 -2.26 6.74 -12.47
CA THR A 250 -2.66 7.76 -13.45
C THR A 250 -1.72 8.98 -13.41
N PRO A 251 -1.63 9.77 -14.49
CA PRO A 251 -0.91 11.04 -14.47
C PRO A 251 -1.36 11.98 -13.33
N GLY A 252 -2.65 12.04 -13.04
CA GLY A 252 -3.19 12.83 -11.94
C GLY A 252 -2.78 12.33 -10.57
N GLN A 253 -2.67 11.02 -10.39
CA GLN A 253 -2.11 10.47 -9.16
C GLN A 253 -0.63 10.89 -8.98
N ILE A 254 0.15 10.96 -10.05
CA ILE A 254 1.54 11.43 -9.97
C ILE A 254 1.62 12.94 -9.67
N ASP A 255 0.72 13.75 -10.23
CA ASP A 255 0.60 15.16 -9.85
C ASP A 255 0.27 15.29 -8.34
N ARG A 256 -0.64 14.46 -7.82
CA ARG A 256 -0.99 14.41 -6.40
C ARG A 256 0.23 14.01 -5.53
N VAL A 257 1.00 13.00 -5.92
CA VAL A 257 2.23 12.62 -5.24
C VAL A 257 3.20 13.80 -5.14
N ASN A 258 3.41 14.52 -6.25
CA ASN A 258 4.27 15.70 -6.27
C ASN A 258 3.73 16.83 -5.37
N SER A 259 2.42 17.07 -5.37
CA SER A 259 1.78 18.08 -4.51
C SER A 259 1.96 17.75 -3.03
N GLN A 260 1.72 16.49 -2.65
CA GLN A 260 1.88 15.99 -1.28
C GLN A 260 3.34 16.02 -0.83
N TRP A 261 4.26 15.60 -1.71
CA TRP A 261 5.70 15.65 -1.44
C TRP A 261 6.17 17.08 -1.15
N ASN A 262 5.84 18.01 -2.04
CA ASN A 262 6.24 19.42 -1.91
C ASN A 262 5.63 20.10 -0.67
N ARG A 263 4.46 19.67 -0.22
CA ARG A 263 3.82 20.24 0.97
C ARG A 263 4.40 19.74 2.27
N TYR A 264 4.75 18.44 2.35
CA TYR A 264 5.03 17.80 3.62
C TYR A 264 6.43 17.23 3.76
N ARG A 265 7.10 16.88 2.66
CA ARG A 265 8.35 16.12 2.71
C ARG A 265 9.53 16.86 2.07
N ALA A 266 9.29 17.84 1.17
CA ALA A 266 10.35 18.62 0.52
C ALA A 266 10.98 19.66 1.44
#